data_cccdcdbbc5c86d7212df06a527c32796
#
_entry.id   cccdcdbbc5c86d7212df06a527c32796
#
_cell.length_a   1.000
_cell.length_b   1.000
_cell.length_c   1.000
_cell.angle_alpha   90.00
_cell.angle_beta   90.00
_cell.angle_gamma   90.00
#
_symmetry.space_group_name_H-M   'P 1'
#
loop_
_entity.id
_entity.type
_entity.pdbx_description
1 polymer ?
#
loop_
_entity_poly.entity_id
_entity_poly.type
_entity_poly.pdbx_seq_one_letter_code
_entity_poly.pdbx_strand_id
1 'polypeptide(L)'
;QEYILDIVSQGYEGEGIAKINDTFTVFIEGALKGERVNVRIVKSKKSFAYGKLLEVIEPSLERCEAKCSIHKRCGGCKLQYSTYKEQLNFKFERVKDCITKIGKLDESIVQFPLGMDEPWRYRNKVQLPIGMVNGELKIGFFAPRSHEIIDMETCLIQDEIADKVVGLSLIHI
;
A
#
# COMPACT_ATOMS: atom_id res chain seq x y z
N GLN A 1 9.64 -15.60 -15.04
CA GLN A 1 8.43 -16.19 -15.63
C GLN A 1 7.25 -15.28 -15.35
N GLU A 2 6.34 -15.11 -16.33
CA GLU A 2 5.15 -14.26 -16.22
C GLU A 2 3.90 -15.12 -16.22
N TYR A 3 2.88 -14.64 -15.53
CA TYR A 3 1.59 -15.31 -15.36
C TYR A 3 0.46 -14.29 -15.38
N ILE A 4 -0.66 -14.70 -15.95
CA ILE A 4 -1.94 -14.01 -15.78
C ILE A 4 -2.66 -14.69 -14.63
N LEU A 5 -2.97 -13.92 -13.57
CA LEU A 5 -3.52 -14.43 -12.32
C LEU A 5 -4.74 -13.62 -11.89
N ASP A 6 -5.72 -14.31 -11.29
CA ASP A 6 -6.85 -13.69 -10.62
C ASP A 6 -6.52 -13.49 -9.14
N ILE A 7 -6.79 -12.30 -8.63
CA ILE A 7 -6.55 -11.94 -7.24
C ILE A 7 -7.76 -12.38 -6.39
N VAL A 8 -7.57 -13.42 -5.61
CA VAL A 8 -8.65 -14.05 -4.83
C VAL A 8 -8.85 -13.44 -3.45
N SER A 9 -7.82 -12.82 -2.87
CA SER A 9 -7.89 -12.18 -1.56
C SER A 9 -6.79 -11.12 -1.40
N GLN A 10 -6.77 -10.44 -0.27
CA GLN A 10 -5.68 -9.53 0.12
C GLN A 10 -4.98 -10.03 1.37
N GLY A 11 -3.65 -9.89 1.37
CA GLY A 11 -2.80 -10.25 2.49
C GLY A 11 -2.76 -9.18 3.56
N TYR A 12 -2.02 -9.48 4.63
CA TYR A 12 -1.97 -8.67 5.83
C TYR A 12 -1.48 -7.22 5.59
N GLU A 13 -0.57 -7.02 4.64
CA GLU A 13 -0.02 -5.72 4.31
C GLU A 13 -0.75 -5.02 3.14
N GLY A 14 -1.85 -5.61 2.65
CA GLY A 14 -2.64 -5.09 1.54
C GLY A 14 -2.20 -5.59 0.16
N GLU A 15 -1.22 -6.50 0.10
CA GLU A 15 -0.83 -7.16 -1.15
C GLU A 15 -1.95 -8.08 -1.66
N GLY A 16 -2.13 -8.13 -2.97
CA GLY A 16 -3.02 -9.10 -3.61
C GLY A 16 -2.48 -10.52 -3.47
N ILE A 17 -3.36 -11.47 -3.23
CA ILE A 17 -3.05 -12.90 -3.15
C ILE A 17 -3.68 -13.60 -4.34
N ALA A 18 -2.84 -14.28 -5.12
CA ALA A 18 -3.26 -15.16 -6.21
C ALA A 18 -2.71 -16.57 -5.99
N LYS A 19 -3.20 -17.52 -6.79
CA LYS A 19 -2.69 -18.90 -6.77
C LYS A 19 -2.30 -19.36 -8.16
N ILE A 20 -1.16 -20.02 -8.27
CA ILE A 20 -0.77 -20.78 -9.45
C ILE A 20 -1.19 -22.23 -9.22
N ASN A 21 -1.93 -22.80 -10.19
CA ASN A 21 -2.46 -24.17 -10.11
C ASN A 21 -3.20 -24.46 -8.78
N ASP A 22 -3.98 -23.51 -8.29
CA ASP A 22 -4.83 -23.56 -7.07
C ASP A 22 -4.09 -23.84 -5.75
N THR A 23 -2.80 -24.12 -5.81
CA THR A 23 -2.03 -24.57 -4.63
C THR A 23 -0.90 -23.63 -4.25
N PHE A 24 -0.23 -23.01 -5.21
CA PHE A 24 0.97 -22.23 -4.97
C PHE A 24 0.64 -20.73 -4.86
N THR A 25 0.80 -20.20 -3.65
CA THR A 25 0.43 -18.80 -3.33
C THR A 25 1.43 -17.80 -3.90
N VAL A 26 0.92 -16.72 -4.50
CA VAL A 26 1.70 -15.57 -4.97
C VAL A 26 1.20 -14.30 -4.32
N PHE A 27 2.11 -13.55 -3.70
CA PHE A 27 1.86 -12.23 -3.12
C PHE A 27 2.27 -11.15 -4.12
N ILE A 28 1.35 -10.21 -4.41
CA ILE A 28 1.49 -9.21 -5.48
C ILE A 28 1.19 -7.84 -4.90
N GLU A 29 2.22 -7.04 -4.69
CA GLU A 29 2.07 -5.66 -4.21
C GLU A 29 1.39 -4.81 -5.29
N GLY A 30 0.40 -4.00 -4.90
CA GLY A 30 -0.33 -3.10 -5.80
C GLY A 30 -1.54 -3.72 -6.50
N ALA A 31 -1.83 -5.01 -6.29
CA ALA A 31 -3.01 -5.68 -6.83
C ALA A 31 -4.17 -5.70 -5.80
N LEU A 32 -5.41 -5.54 -6.27
CA LEU A 32 -6.63 -5.60 -5.45
C LEU A 32 -7.38 -6.90 -5.67
N LYS A 33 -8.09 -7.34 -4.65
CA LYS A 33 -9.01 -8.48 -4.73
C LYS A 33 -10.02 -8.28 -5.86
N GLY A 34 -10.26 -9.34 -6.64
CA GLY A 34 -11.18 -9.33 -7.78
C GLY A 34 -10.57 -8.82 -9.09
N GLU A 35 -9.28 -8.49 -9.11
CA GLU A 35 -8.59 -8.11 -10.33
C GLU A 35 -7.98 -9.31 -11.06
N ARG A 36 -7.86 -9.17 -12.38
CA ARG A 36 -7.04 -10.03 -13.22
C ARG A 36 -5.81 -9.28 -13.66
N VAL A 37 -4.64 -9.85 -13.39
CA VAL A 37 -3.37 -9.13 -13.49
C VAL A 37 -2.30 -9.94 -14.21
N ASN A 38 -1.39 -9.24 -14.93
CA ASN A 38 -0.15 -9.82 -15.42
C ASN A 38 0.96 -9.61 -14.41
N VAL A 39 1.64 -10.68 -14.02
CA VAL A 39 2.59 -10.71 -12.91
C VAL A 39 3.87 -11.41 -13.33
N ARG A 40 5.02 -10.81 -13.01
CA ARG A 40 6.34 -11.45 -13.12
C ARG A 40 6.80 -11.96 -11.76
N ILE A 41 7.09 -13.25 -11.64
CA ILE A 41 7.68 -13.80 -10.40
C ILE A 41 9.08 -13.25 -10.23
N VAL A 42 9.31 -12.59 -9.08
CA VAL A 42 10.60 -11.97 -8.73
C VAL A 42 11.36 -12.75 -7.66
N LYS A 43 10.64 -13.48 -6.80
CA LYS A 43 11.25 -14.32 -5.77
C LYS A 43 10.35 -15.51 -5.48
N SER A 44 10.89 -16.72 -5.59
CA SER A 44 10.18 -17.96 -5.24
C SER A 44 10.74 -18.54 -3.95
N LYS A 45 9.85 -19.08 -3.12
CA LYS A 45 10.10 -19.86 -1.92
C LYS A 45 9.52 -21.26 -2.09
N LYS A 46 9.72 -22.16 -1.12
CA LYS A 46 9.21 -23.53 -1.19
C LYS A 46 7.67 -23.61 -1.30
N SER A 47 6.93 -22.73 -0.62
CA SER A 47 5.46 -22.77 -0.51
C SER A 47 4.75 -21.54 -1.07
N PHE A 48 5.49 -20.50 -1.48
CA PHE A 48 4.91 -19.26 -2.02
C PHE A 48 5.93 -18.48 -2.84
N ALA A 49 5.44 -17.48 -3.60
CA ALA A 49 6.29 -16.54 -4.33
C ALA A 49 5.86 -15.09 -4.12
N TYR A 50 6.76 -14.17 -4.47
CA TYR A 50 6.46 -12.76 -4.64
C TYR A 50 6.44 -12.42 -6.12
N GLY A 51 5.38 -11.75 -6.55
CA GLY A 51 5.20 -11.27 -7.91
C GLY A 51 5.29 -9.76 -7.99
N LYS A 52 5.90 -9.27 -9.06
CA LYS A 52 5.84 -7.87 -9.46
C LYS A 52 4.65 -7.69 -10.38
N LEU A 53 3.72 -6.81 -10.03
CA LEU A 53 2.60 -6.40 -10.87
C LEU A 53 3.18 -5.69 -12.11
N LEU A 54 2.87 -6.19 -13.29
CA LEU A 54 3.23 -5.59 -14.58
C LEU A 54 2.08 -4.77 -15.13
N GLU A 55 0.87 -5.34 -15.09
CA GLU A 55 -0.33 -4.75 -15.67
C GLU A 55 -1.58 -5.25 -14.95
N VAL A 56 -2.58 -4.40 -14.82
CA VAL A 56 -3.93 -4.77 -14.41
C VAL A 56 -4.77 -4.93 -15.68
N ILE A 57 -5.13 -6.16 -16.02
CA ILE A 57 -5.86 -6.51 -17.24
C ILE A 57 -7.35 -6.20 -17.05
N GLU A 58 -7.90 -6.67 -15.94
CA GLU A 58 -9.29 -6.41 -15.54
C GLU A 58 -9.29 -5.77 -14.16
N PRO A 59 -9.53 -4.44 -14.06
CA PRO A 59 -9.50 -3.76 -12.78
C PRO A 59 -10.74 -4.04 -11.94
N SER A 60 -10.56 -4.03 -10.62
CA SER A 60 -11.67 -3.99 -9.66
C SER A 60 -12.43 -2.67 -9.78
N LEU A 61 -13.75 -2.69 -9.53
CA LEU A 61 -14.57 -1.47 -9.43
C LEU A 61 -14.11 -0.55 -8.28
N GLU A 62 -13.41 -1.10 -7.32
CA GLU A 62 -12.84 -0.38 -6.18
C GLU A 62 -11.43 0.17 -6.46
N ARG A 63 -10.88 -0.03 -7.66
CA ARG A 63 -9.62 0.60 -8.06
C ARG A 63 -9.82 2.06 -8.41
N CYS A 64 -8.96 2.91 -7.89
CA CYS A 64 -8.91 4.33 -8.23
C CYS A 64 -7.48 4.79 -8.52
N GLU A 65 -7.35 5.95 -9.11
CA GLU A 65 -6.06 6.59 -9.30
C GLU A 65 -5.55 7.15 -7.96
N ALA A 66 -4.30 6.85 -7.63
CA ALA A 66 -3.68 7.38 -6.42
C ALA A 66 -3.44 8.89 -6.56
N LYS A 67 -3.92 9.69 -5.61
CA LYS A 67 -3.75 11.15 -5.62
C LYS A 67 -2.29 11.59 -5.46
N CYS A 68 -1.45 10.78 -4.82
CA CYS A 68 -0.05 11.10 -4.59
C CYS A 68 0.81 10.66 -5.77
N SER A 69 1.52 11.60 -6.41
CA SER A 69 2.36 11.34 -7.59
C SER A 69 3.53 10.38 -7.32
N ILE A 70 4.05 10.37 -6.09
CA ILE A 70 5.17 9.50 -5.70
C ILE A 70 4.73 8.20 -5.02
N HIS A 71 3.43 7.90 -4.95
CA HIS A 71 2.91 6.77 -4.15
C HIS A 71 3.53 5.42 -4.55
N LYS A 72 3.83 5.19 -5.84
CA LYS A 72 4.44 3.95 -6.34
C LYS A 72 5.89 3.74 -5.87
N ARG A 73 6.57 4.82 -5.50
CA ARG A 73 7.96 4.79 -5.05
C ARG A 73 8.09 4.97 -3.54
N CYS A 74 7.15 5.69 -2.92
CA CYS A 74 7.14 5.97 -1.49
C CYS A 74 6.64 4.78 -0.69
N GLY A 75 7.33 4.41 0.39
CA GLY A 75 6.94 3.32 1.30
C GLY A 75 5.82 3.68 2.28
N GLY A 76 5.32 4.93 2.28
CA GLY A 76 4.42 5.43 3.31
C GLY A 76 2.96 4.98 3.17
N CYS A 77 2.45 4.88 1.95
CA CYS A 77 1.05 4.55 1.67
C CYS A 77 0.96 3.34 0.76
N LYS A 78 0.20 2.32 1.18
CA LYS A 78 0.09 1.06 0.42
C LYS A 78 -1.22 0.88 -0.34
N LEU A 79 -2.28 1.61 -0.01
CA LEU A 79 -3.63 1.38 -0.52
C LEU A 79 -4.24 2.59 -1.23
N GLN A 80 -3.45 3.58 -1.65
CA GLN A 80 -4.00 4.76 -2.33
C GLN A 80 -4.63 4.48 -3.70
N TYR A 81 -4.36 3.33 -4.30
CA TYR A 81 -4.97 2.86 -5.54
C TYR A 81 -6.33 2.17 -5.34
N SER A 82 -6.84 2.18 -4.10
CA SER A 82 -8.13 1.64 -3.69
C SER A 82 -9.03 2.73 -3.15
N THR A 83 -10.34 2.67 -3.43
CA THR A 83 -11.32 3.59 -2.85
C THR A 83 -11.27 3.54 -1.33
N TYR A 84 -11.61 4.66 -0.66
CA TYR A 84 -11.59 4.69 0.81
C TYR A 84 -12.58 3.70 1.42
N LYS A 85 -13.72 3.48 0.76
CA LYS A 85 -14.69 2.45 1.15
C LYS A 85 -14.04 1.06 1.18
N GLU A 86 -13.29 0.69 0.15
CA GLU A 86 -12.61 -0.60 0.10
C GLU A 86 -11.47 -0.68 1.12
N GLN A 87 -10.78 0.42 1.41
CA GLN A 87 -9.80 0.45 2.50
C GLN A 87 -10.43 0.16 3.87
N LEU A 88 -11.65 0.63 4.12
CA LEU A 88 -12.41 0.31 5.34
C LEU A 88 -12.85 -1.14 5.34
N ASN A 89 -13.35 -1.64 4.21
CA ASN A 89 -13.74 -3.04 4.03
C ASN A 89 -12.54 -3.98 4.25
N PHE A 90 -11.40 -3.69 3.67
CA PHE A 90 -10.16 -4.45 3.91
C PHE A 90 -9.78 -4.51 5.40
N LYS A 91 -9.88 -3.39 6.12
CA LYS A 91 -9.62 -3.34 7.57
C LYS A 91 -10.63 -4.18 8.36
N PHE A 92 -11.89 -4.12 7.97
CA PHE A 92 -12.95 -4.90 8.57
C PHE A 92 -12.72 -6.40 8.42
N GLU A 93 -12.51 -6.87 7.18
CA GLU A 93 -12.25 -8.28 6.88
C GLU A 93 -11.00 -8.78 7.60
N ARG A 94 -9.96 -7.95 7.69
CA ARG A 94 -8.73 -8.29 8.41
C ARG A 94 -8.96 -8.51 9.90
N VAL A 95 -9.76 -7.66 10.55
CA VAL A 95 -10.11 -7.83 11.97
C VAL A 95 -10.97 -9.09 12.16
N LYS A 96 -11.96 -9.32 11.30
CA LYS A 96 -12.76 -10.56 11.29
C LYS A 96 -11.86 -11.80 11.20
N ASP A 97 -10.95 -11.82 10.26
CA ASP A 97 -10.00 -12.91 10.08
C ASP A 97 -9.16 -13.18 11.34
N CYS A 98 -8.69 -12.15 12.02
CA CYS A 98 -7.96 -12.30 13.28
C CYS A 98 -8.86 -12.88 14.38
N ILE A 99 -10.06 -12.36 14.53
CA ILE A 99 -11.03 -12.80 15.56
C ILE A 99 -11.42 -14.26 15.31
N THR A 100 -11.77 -14.64 14.10
CA THR A 100 -12.25 -15.97 13.76
C THR A 100 -11.12 -17.00 13.65
N LYS A 101 -10.07 -16.70 12.88
CA LYS A 101 -9.01 -17.67 12.56
C LYS A 101 -8.01 -17.86 13.71
N ILE A 102 -7.68 -16.78 14.41
CA ILE A 102 -6.69 -16.78 15.50
C ILE A 102 -7.41 -16.87 16.86
N GLY A 103 -8.36 -15.96 17.10
CA GLY A 103 -9.09 -15.86 18.36
C GLY A 103 -10.10 -16.96 18.57
N LYS A 104 -10.54 -17.67 17.51
CA LYS A 104 -11.60 -18.71 17.55
C LYS A 104 -12.90 -18.19 18.14
N LEU A 105 -13.19 -16.90 17.97
CA LEU A 105 -14.39 -16.22 18.43
C LEU A 105 -15.37 -16.01 17.28
N ASP A 106 -16.62 -15.70 17.61
CA ASP A 106 -17.66 -15.40 16.63
C ASP A 106 -17.40 -14.06 15.94
N GLU A 107 -17.58 -14.01 14.62
CA GLU A 107 -17.37 -12.79 13.83
C GLU A 107 -18.40 -11.69 14.11
N SER A 108 -19.56 -12.03 14.67
CA SER A 108 -20.63 -11.08 14.98
C SER A 108 -20.23 -9.98 15.97
N ILE A 109 -19.17 -10.20 16.73
CA ILE A 109 -18.60 -9.20 17.65
C ILE A 109 -17.86 -8.07 16.94
N VAL A 110 -17.51 -8.25 15.66
CA VAL A 110 -16.77 -7.26 14.89
C VAL A 110 -17.73 -6.30 14.22
N GLN A 111 -17.64 -5.04 14.56
CA GLN A 111 -18.41 -3.98 13.90
C GLN A 111 -17.62 -3.38 12.75
N PHE A 112 -18.34 -2.85 11.74
CA PHE A 112 -17.70 -2.16 10.64
C PHE A 112 -16.95 -0.92 11.17
N PRO A 113 -15.73 -0.63 10.70
CA PRO A 113 -14.92 0.46 11.20
C PRO A 113 -15.56 1.82 10.89
N LEU A 114 -15.52 2.73 11.85
CA LEU A 114 -15.87 4.12 11.63
C LEU A 114 -14.80 4.76 10.74
N GLY A 115 -15.24 5.32 9.63
CA GLY A 115 -14.38 6.05 8.69
C GLY A 115 -14.25 7.52 9.07
N MET A 116 -13.34 8.20 8.36
CA MET A 116 -13.21 9.66 8.37
C MET A 116 -14.00 10.23 7.18
N ASP A 117 -14.60 11.40 7.32
CA ASP A 117 -15.23 12.13 6.22
C ASP A 117 -14.16 12.55 5.19
N GLU A 118 -13.02 13.06 5.67
CA GLU A 118 -11.84 13.40 4.87
C GLU A 118 -10.62 12.58 5.30
N PRO A 119 -10.26 11.49 4.60
CA PRO A 119 -9.17 10.60 4.99
C PRO A 119 -7.78 11.11 4.58
N TRP A 120 -7.63 12.42 4.50
CA TRP A 120 -6.38 13.12 4.17
C TRP A 120 -5.96 14.04 5.29
N ARG A 121 -4.70 14.50 5.28
CA ARG A 121 -4.17 15.49 6.23
C ARG A 121 -4.33 15.12 7.72
N TYR A 122 -4.51 13.84 8.04
CA TYR A 122 -4.77 13.37 9.40
C TYR A 122 -3.53 13.14 10.27
N ARG A 123 -2.35 13.09 9.64
CA ARG A 123 -1.11 12.76 10.34
C ARG A 123 -0.47 14.04 10.91
N ASN A 124 -0.37 14.12 12.23
CA ASN A 124 0.21 15.25 12.97
C ASN A 124 1.68 15.03 13.40
N LYS A 125 2.25 13.86 13.14
CA LYS A 125 3.66 13.54 13.40
C LYS A 125 4.27 12.90 12.16
N VAL A 126 5.38 13.46 11.70
CA VAL A 126 6.15 12.94 10.58
C VAL A 126 7.63 12.89 10.93
N GLN A 127 8.34 11.91 10.39
CA GLN A 127 9.79 11.81 10.44
C GLN A 127 10.29 11.67 9.02
N LEU A 128 11.06 12.65 8.58
CA LEU A 128 11.55 12.74 7.21
C LEU A 128 13.07 12.58 7.22
N PRO A 129 13.63 11.55 6.58
CA PRO A 129 15.04 11.48 6.30
C PRO A 129 15.45 12.63 5.39
N ILE A 130 16.64 13.18 5.67
CA ILE A 130 17.30 14.20 4.87
C ILE A 130 18.65 13.64 4.43
N GLY A 131 19.02 13.81 3.19
CA GLY A 131 20.30 13.33 2.71
C GLY A 131 20.66 13.83 1.31
N MET A 132 21.93 13.70 0.96
CA MET A 132 22.44 14.00 -0.37
C MET A 132 22.21 12.81 -1.30
N VAL A 133 21.53 13.05 -2.41
CA VAL A 133 21.29 12.03 -3.46
C VAL A 133 21.74 12.63 -4.79
N ASN A 134 22.78 12.05 -5.39
CA ASN A 134 23.39 12.53 -6.65
C ASN A 134 23.84 14.01 -6.60
N GLY A 135 24.31 14.49 -5.45
CA GLY A 135 24.75 15.87 -5.28
C GLY A 135 23.64 16.87 -4.96
N GLU A 136 22.40 16.43 -4.84
CA GLU A 136 21.25 17.25 -4.46
C GLU A 136 20.77 16.88 -3.06
N LEU A 137 20.42 17.88 -2.26
CA LEU A 137 19.79 17.68 -0.96
C LEU A 137 18.35 17.23 -1.18
N LYS A 138 17.97 16.10 -0.58
CA LYS A 138 16.59 15.57 -0.63
C LYS A 138 16.03 15.39 0.76
N ILE A 139 14.74 15.68 0.88
CA ILE A 139 13.94 15.45 2.07
C ILE A 139 12.65 14.72 1.66
N GLY A 140 12.34 13.62 2.35
CA GLY A 140 11.18 12.84 1.93
C GLY A 140 11.01 11.55 2.71
N PHE A 141 10.63 10.46 2.05
CA PHE A 141 10.45 9.15 2.65
C PHE A 141 11.37 8.13 2.01
N PHE A 142 11.69 7.08 2.76
CA PHE A 142 12.43 5.95 2.18
C PHE A 142 11.55 5.17 1.19
N ALA A 143 12.16 4.76 0.09
CA ALA A 143 11.58 3.76 -0.79
C ALA A 143 11.42 2.42 -0.02
N PRO A 144 10.42 1.60 -0.36
CA PRO A 144 10.19 0.31 0.30
C PRO A 144 11.44 -0.57 0.29
N ARG A 145 11.81 -1.10 1.45
CA ARG A 145 12.98 -1.99 1.63
C ARG A 145 14.33 -1.39 1.21
N SER A 146 14.46 -0.07 1.26
CA SER A 146 15.63 0.68 0.83
C SER A 146 15.88 1.86 1.77
N HIS A 147 17.10 2.42 1.72
CA HIS A 147 17.43 3.71 2.31
C HIS A 147 17.49 4.83 1.24
N GLU A 148 16.99 4.58 0.05
CA GLU A 148 16.82 5.59 -0.99
C GLU A 148 15.77 6.59 -0.53
N ILE A 149 16.12 7.88 -0.49
CA ILE A 149 15.19 8.96 -0.15
C ILE A 149 14.42 9.34 -1.41
N ILE A 150 13.11 9.16 -1.36
CA ILE A 150 12.18 9.65 -2.37
C ILE A 150 11.80 11.07 -1.97
N ASP A 151 12.28 12.00 -2.76
CA ASP A 151 12.00 13.42 -2.56
C ASP A 151 10.50 13.73 -2.62
N MET A 152 10.04 14.65 -1.79
CA MET A 152 8.65 15.04 -1.76
C MET A 152 8.48 16.56 -1.60
N GLU A 153 7.60 17.13 -2.39
CA GLU A 153 7.15 18.52 -2.25
C GLU A 153 6.00 18.62 -1.23
N THR A 154 5.11 17.63 -1.23
CA THR A 154 3.96 17.55 -0.33
C THR A 154 3.60 16.10 0.00
N CYS A 155 3.07 15.88 1.20
CA CYS A 155 2.53 14.59 1.62
C CYS A 155 1.06 14.73 1.97
N LEU A 156 0.18 14.15 1.15
CA LEU A 156 -1.28 14.30 1.28
C LEU A 156 -1.87 13.77 2.58
N ILE A 157 -1.13 12.97 3.35
CA ILE A 157 -1.60 12.44 4.63
C ILE A 157 -1.05 13.19 5.84
N GLN A 158 0.01 14.00 5.70
CA GLN A 158 0.51 14.84 6.78
C GLN A 158 -0.22 16.20 6.80
N ASP A 159 -0.19 16.86 7.96
CA ASP A 159 -0.75 18.21 8.12
C ASP A 159 -0.07 19.21 7.17
N GLU A 160 -0.83 20.15 6.63
CA GLU A 160 -0.33 21.15 5.68
C GLU A 160 0.71 22.09 6.29
N ILE A 161 0.64 22.31 7.60
CA ILE A 161 1.64 23.11 8.31
C ILE A 161 2.98 22.39 8.30
N ALA A 162 2.98 21.05 8.41
CA ALA A 162 4.20 20.26 8.31
C ALA A 162 4.84 20.37 6.92
N ASP A 163 4.07 20.38 5.83
CA ASP A 163 4.57 20.61 4.47
C ASP A 163 5.25 22.00 4.36
N LYS A 164 4.62 23.05 4.92
CA LYS A 164 5.18 24.40 4.94
C LYS A 164 6.49 24.48 5.71
N VAL A 165 6.56 23.84 6.88
CA VAL A 165 7.79 23.79 7.70
C VAL A 165 8.92 23.09 6.96
N VAL A 166 8.62 21.99 6.26
CA VAL A 166 9.58 21.25 5.43
C VAL A 166 10.12 22.14 4.31
N GLY A 167 9.23 22.84 3.59
CA GLY A 167 9.64 23.78 2.53
C GLY A 167 10.55 24.90 3.05
N LEU A 168 10.24 25.48 4.21
CA LEU A 168 11.09 26.50 4.86
C LEU A 168 12.44 25.92 5.29
N SER A 169 12.47 24.68 5.81
CA SER A 169 13.72 24.04 6.23
C SER A 169 14.71 23.87 5.07
N LEU A 170 14.22 23.54 3.88
CA LEU A 170 15.06 23.41 2.67
C LEU A 170 15.73 24.73 2.23
N ILE A 171 15.15 25.88 2.57
CA ILE A 171 15.72 27.19 2.26
C ILE A 171 16.89 27.50 3.20
N HIS A 172 16.91 26.94 4.40
CA HIS A 172 17.87 27.24 5.47
C HIS A 172 18.98 26.20 5.65
N ILE A 173 18.88 25.05 4.95
CA ILE A 173 19.91 24.00 4.95
C ILE A 173 20.84 24.18 3.74
#